data_2876a2c8f5651f1a67cd70d0fc3bff70
#
_entry.id   2876a2c8f5651f1a67cd70d0fc3bff70
#
_cell.length_a   1.000
_cell.length_b   1.000
_cell.length_c   1.000
_cell.angle_alpha   90.00
_cell.angle_beta   90.00
_cell.angle_gamma   90.00
#
_symmetry.space_group_name_H-M   'P 1'
#
loop_
_entity.id
_entity.type
_entity.pdbx_description
1 polymer ?
#
loop_
_entity_poly.entity_id
_entity_poly.type
_entity_poly.pdbx_seq_one_letter_code
_entity_poly.pdbx_strand_id
1 'polypeptide(L)'
;MALTSANADTGITQNVPVAAVDLQDDIVAGTAFLPAASILADNSGTGTAANKDSASKDAPVSAEKEMRGLWVATVVNIDYPSKPTTDPEILKKEAVDILDMAKNTGLNAVFLQVRPTADAFYKSKIFPWSKFLTGTQGKAPNNGFDPLAFWIEEAHARGIELHAWINPFRITKKTASESKPTINSLHSSHPARKNPGWVVQYSDGNLYFNPGIPEVRKLVVDGVMEIVNNYDIDGIHFDDYFYPGRDFNDSKTFAAYGKGFKNIGDWRRNNIHLLVSDVYNAIKASDKDVRFGISPFGIWANKKNNSLGSDTNGLETYYNHFADSRKWVKDGIVDYICPQLYWNIGYKIADYSKLLTWWKDVVSGTSVDLYVGHAAYKTGNSDKTSPWHGVAEIERQMLLNRNYPEVKGSLFYNYTSLANSPALRSLIRGVYDRLDGKTVQVPLKVSWPSKDITTSYTKYYLAGASDPSKPLYINGKLVTSRSRKGYFGVLVDLQNGANTFAFTQEGAYVTRTITRSAGSSTATKMSKAEIIASSVFPQSQEYRMPGEKITLSCQAPAGAQVTVKIGGKTYNMTTSSKSGGLYRATFTYSYTIPSYTGTPRVIDLGAPVYT
;
A
#
# COMPACT_ATOMS: atom_id res chain seq x y z
N MET A 1 -23.20 6.18 1.29
CA MET A 1 -24.17 5.06 1.26
C MET A 1 -24.31 4.55 -0.17
N ALA A 2 -24.18 3.28 -0.37
CA ALA A 2 -24.33 2.65 -1.68
C ALA A 2 -25.66 1.93 -1.79
N LEU A 3 -26.32 2.08 -2.92
CA LEU A 3 -27.52 1.39 -3.31
C LEU A 3 -27.21 0.56 -4.55
N THR A 4 -27.57 -0.71 -4.52
CA THR A 4 -27.50 -1.55 -5.71
C THR A 4 -28.90 -1.70 -6.29
N SER A 5 -29.07 -1.64 -7.59
CA SER A 5 -30.33 -1.89 -8.26
C SER A 5 -30.50 -3.39 -8.50
N ALA A 6 -31.71 -3.83 -8.43
CA ALA A 6 -32.06 -5.19 -8.78
C ALA A 6 -33.31 -5.27 -9.60
N ASN A 7 -33.60 -6.40 -10.09
CA ASN A 7 -34.71 -6.70 -10.96
C ASN A 7 -36.05 -6.54 -10.30
N ALA A 8 -36.98 -6.29 -11.15
CA ALA A 8 -38.37 -6.66 -10.94
C ALA A 8 -38.49 -8.17 -10.66
N ASP A 9 -39.48 -8.57 -9.93
CA ASP A 9 -39.77 -9.96 -9.56
C ASP A 9 -40.16 -10.81 -10.79
N THR A 10 -39.29 -10.80 -11.78
CA THR A 10 -39.31 -11.63 -13.01
C THR A 10 -38.20 -12.68 -12.99
N GLY A 11 -37.48 -12.80 -11.87
CA GLY A 11 -36.33 -13.71 -11.72
C GLY A 11 -35.03 -13.22 -12.34
N ILE A 12 -34.99 -11.96 -12.82
CA ILE A 12 -33.74 -11.37 -13.37
C ILE A 12 -33.25 -10.28 -12.42
N THR A 13 -32.20 -10.47 -11.64
CA THR A 13 -31.54 -9.43 -10.86
C THR A 13 -30.48 -8.74 -11.71
N GLN A 14 -30.65 -7.46 -12.02
CA GLN A 14 -29.58 -6.60 -12.50
C GLN A 14 -28.98 -5.87 -11.30
N ASN A 15 -27.79 -6.26 -10.88
CA ASN A 15 -27.06 -5.53 -9.84
C ASN A 15 -26.47 -4.27 -10.44
N VAL A 16 -27.17 -3.16 -10.28
CA VAL A 16 -26.69 -1.84 -10.69
C VAL A 16 -26.55 -1.01 -9.42
N PRO A 17 -25.36 -0.74 -8.93
CA PRO A 17 -25.15 -0.10 -7.64
C PRO A 17 -25.45 1.40 -7.71
N VAL A 18 -26.23 1.90 -6.73
CA VAL A 18 -26.39 3.32 -6.42
C VAL A 18 -25.59 3.59 -5.15
N ALA A 19 -24.59 4.43 -5.23
CA ALA A 19 -23.74 4.72 -4.11
C ALA A 19 -23.92 6.15 -3.62
N ALA A 20 -23.89 6.32 -2.32
CA ALA A 20 -23.73 7.61 -1.69
C ALA A 20 -22.28 8.09 -1.83
N VAL A 21 -22.08 9.39 -1.67
CA VAL A 21 -20.75 10.01 -1.72
C VAL A 21 -19.78 9.27 -0.81
N ASP A 22 -18.56 9.11 -1.28
CA ASP A 22 -17.44 8.61 -0.51
C ASP A 22 -17.16 9.53 0.69
N LEU A 23 -17.61 9.10 1.86
CA LEU A 23 -17.40 9.81 3.11
C LEU A 23 -15.93 9.73 3.59
N GLN A 24 -15.03 9.04 2.87
CA GLN A 24 -13.60 9.06 3.19
C GLN A 24 -12.99 10.45 3.04
N ASP A 25 -13.57 11.33 2.21
CA ASP A 25 -13.15 12.73 2.15
C ASP A 25 -13.29 13.45 3.49
N ASP A 26 -14.28 13.07 4.29
CA ASP A 26 -14.51 13.66 5.60
C ASP A 26 -13.62 13.05 6.70
N ILE A 27 -13.10 11.83 6.51
CA ILE A 27 -12.08 11.25 7.42
C ILE A 27 -10.77 12.03 7.31
N VAL A 28 -10.36 12.39 6.11
CA VAL A 28 -9.16 13.24 5.88
C VAL A 28 -9.40 14.66 6.39
N ALA A 29 -10.66 15.10 6.47
CA ALA A 29 -11.04 16.41 6.96
C ALA A 29 -11.31 16.47 8.48
N GLY A 30 -11.74 15.37 9.07
CA GLY A 30 -11.95 15.23 10.53
C GLY A 30 -10.66 14.98 11.31
N THR A 31 -9.65 14.42 10.68
CA THR A 31 -8.26 14.55 11.09
C THR A 31 -7.77 15.91 10.58
N ALA A 32 -8.29 16.99 11.17
CA ALA A 32 -7.62 18.27 11.07
C ALA A 32 -6.19 18.03 11.53
N PHE A 33 -5.28 17.94 10.58
CA PHE A 33 -3.91 18.33 10.82
C PHE A 33 -4.01 19.79 11.29
N LEU A 34 -4.02 19.96 12.58
CA LEU A 34 -3.57 21.23 13.13
C LEU A 34 -2.15 21.37 12.59
N PRO A 35 -1.87 22.35 11.75
CA PRO A 35 -0.49 22.69 11.52
C PRO A 35 0.10 22.94 12.90
N ALA A 36 1.24 22.34 13.19
CA ALA A 36 2.06 22.74 14.33
C ALA A 36 2.60 24.14 14.01
N ALA A 37 1.74 25.12 14.15
CA ALA A 37 2.09 26.53 14.05
C ALA A 37 1.02 27.33 14.76
N SER A 38 1.51 28.07 15.75
CA SER A 38 0.85 29.17 16.44
C SER A 38 -0.26 28.82 17.44
N ILE A 39 0.14 28.35 18.61
CA ILE A 39 -0.40 28.95 19.81
C ILE A 39 0.44 30.22 20.06
N LEU A 40 0.12 31.28 19.41
CA LEU A 40 0.44 32.63 19.88
C LEU A 40 -0.66 32.96 20.89
N ALA A 41 -0.36 32.70 22.15
CA ALA A 41 -1.11 33.30 23.24
C ALA A 41 -0.78 34.80 23.23
N ASP A 42 -1.80 35.57 22.93
CA ASP A 42 -1.82 37.00 23.20
C ASP A 42 -1.76 37.18 24.73
N ASN A 43 -0.63 37.67 25.24
CA ASN A 43 -0.48 38.13 26.60
C ASN A 43 0.16 39.48 26.58
N SER A 44 -0.69 40.51 26.48
CA SER A 44 -0.36 41.87 26.83
C SER A 44 -0.16 41.97 28.37
N GLY A 45 1.07 42.07 28.82
CA GLY A 45 1.41 42.28 30.22
C GLY A 45 2.81 42.86 30.35
N THR A 46 2.86 44.12 30.59
CA THR A 46 4.03 44.98 30.85
C THR A 46 4.90 44.51 32.03
N GLY A 47 6.24 44.54 31.86
CA GLY A 47 7.17 44.39 32.97
C GLY A 47 8.63 44.25 32.55
N THR A 48 9.36 45.35 32.64
CA THR A 48 10.80 45.52 32.46
C THR A 48 11.67 44.69 33.40
N ALA A 49 12.70 44.01 32.89
CA ALA A 49 14.07 44.06 33.44
C ALA A 49 15.06 43.24 32.57
N ALA A 50 16.17 43.87 32.24
CA ALA A 50 17.30 43.29 31.51
C ALA A 50 18.05 42.24 32.32
N ASN A 51 18.53 41.18 31.63
CA ASN A 51 19.88 40.70 31.88
C ASN A 51 20.43 39.91 30.67
N LYS A 52 21.73 40.07 30.50
CA LYS A 52 22.55 39.66 29.35
C LYS A 52 23.00 38.22 29.39
N ASP A 53 23.34 37.71 28.20
CA ASP A 53 24.30 36.68 27.85
C ASP A 53 23.97 35.21 28.16
N SER A 54 23.53 34.51 27.11
CA SER A 54 24.27 33.36 26.55
C SER A 54 23.59 32.89 25.26
N ALA A 55 24.27 33.11 24.13
CA ALA A 55 23.84 32.60 22.83
C ALA A 55 24.04 31.08 22.79
N SER A 56 22.99 30.31 22.97
CA SER A 56 22.94 28.91 22.51
C SER A 56 22.46 28.92 21.06
N LYS A 57 23.27 28.38 20.18
CA LYS A 57 22.93 28.15 18.77
C LYS A 57 21.93 26.98 18.72
N ASP A 58 20.66 27.27 18.84
CA ASP A 58 19.61 26.35 18.41
C ASP A 58 19.44 26.52 16.91
N ALA A 59 20.16 25.67 16.14
CA ALA A 59 19.78 25.41 14.75
C ALA A 59 18.40 24.76 14.77
N PRO A 60 17.46 25.13 13.88
CA PRO A 60 16.17 24.46 13.80
C PRO A 60 16.41 22.98 13.52
N VAL A 61 15.95 22.12 14.43
CA VAL A 61 15.91 20.68 14.20
C VAL A 61 15.12 20.47 12.91
N SER A 62 15.81 20.03 11.85
CA SER A 62 15.15 19.68 10.60
C SER A 62 14.11 18.60 10.92
N ALA A 63 12.85 18.85 10.57
CA ALA A 63 11.82 17.80 10.71
C ALA A 63 12.34 16.56 9.98
N GLU A 64 12.52 15.46 10.73
CA GLU A 64 12.99 14.19 10.17
C GLU A 64 12.14 13.83 8.95
N LYS A 65 12.81 13.65 7.82
CA LYS A 65 12.16 13.36 6.55
C LYS A 65 11.53 11.96 6.59
N GLU A 66 10.23 11.87 6.36
CA GLU A 66 9.52 10.60 6.31
C GLU A 66 10.20 9.62 5.33
N MET A 67 10.46 8.38 5.78
CA MET A 67 10.98 7.30 4.93
C MET A 67 9.89 6.83 3.95
N ARG A 68 10.17 6.89 2.65
CA ARG A 68 9.31 6.48 1.53
C ARG A 68 10.07 5.50 0.66
N GLY A 69 10.07 4.24 1.06
CA GLY A 69 11.00 3.23 0.55
C GLY A 69 10.41 2.28 -0.47
N LEU A 70 11.27 1.74 -1.32
CA LEU A 70 11.00 0.70 -2.28
C LEU A 70 11.96 -0.47 -2.10
N TRP A 71 11.44 -1.69 -1.96
CA TRP A 71 12.28 -2.88 -2.05
C TRP A 71 12.53 -3.29 -3.50
N VAL A 72 13.79 -3.57 -3.80
CA VAL A 72 14.27 -4.10 -5.07
C VAL A 72 14.95 -5.43 -4.82
N ALA A 73 14.27 -6.54 -5.08
CA ALA A 73 14.73 -7.89 -4.83
C ALA A 73 15.53 -8.43 -6.02
N THR A 74 16.72 -8.97 -5.74
CA THR A 74 17.59 -9.58 -6.77
C THR A 74 17.54 -11.10 -6.76
N VAL A 75 17.09 -11.72 -5.67
CA VAL A 75 16.95 -13.17 -5.56
C VAL A 75 16.03 -13.69 -6.67
N VAL A 76 16.48 -14.71 -7.39
CA VAL A 76 15.78 -15.32 -8.54
C VAL A 76 15.29 -14.29 -9.57
N ASN A 77 15.96 -13.15 -9.65
CA ASN A 77 15.68 -12.07 -10.60
C ASN A 77 14.22 -11.55 -10.51
N ILE A 78 13.72 -11.39 -9.27
CA ILE A 78 12.36 -10.87 -9.05
C ILE A 78 12.21 -9.45 -9.61
N ASP A 79 13.18 -8.57 -9.31
CA ASP A 79 13.13 -7.17 -9.71
C ASP A 79 14.35 -6.74 -10.54
N TYR A 80 15.57 -7.11 -10.13
CA TYR A 80 16.81 -6.65 -10.77
C TYR A 80 17.95 -7.69 -10.69
N PRO A 81 18.73 -7.86 -11.75
CA PRO A 81 18.34 -7.50 -13.13
C PRO A 81 17.16 -8.36 -13.59
N SER A 82 16.43 -7.91 -14.59
CA SER A 82 15.28 -8.66 -15.14
C SER A 82 15.66 -10.05 -15.66
N LYS A 83 16.93 -10.18 -16.10
CA LYS A 83 17.59 -11.45 -16.46
C LYS A 83 19.07 -11.34 -16.15
N PRO A 84 19.73 -12.44 -15.76
CA PRO A 84 21.17 -12.43 -15.54
C PRO A 84 21.90 -11.96 -16.80
N THR A 85 22.84 -11.01 -16.61
CA THR A 85 23.66 -10.49 -17.73
C THR A 85 25.01 -10.01 -17.24
N THR A 86 26.04 -10.10 -18.11
CA THR A 86 27.35 -9.49 -17.86
C THR A 86 27.48 -8.12 -18.52
N ASP A 87 26.49 -7.68 -19.28
CA ASP A 87 26.51 -6.40 -20.00
C ASP A 87 26.24 -5.22 -19.05
N PRO A 88 27.21 -4.32 -18.84
CA PRO A 88 27.03 -3.18 -17.96
C PRO A 88 25.95 -2.20 -18.42
N GLU A 89 25.73 -2.05 -19.74
CA GLU A 89 24.78 -1.08 -20.26
C GLU A 89 23.33 -1.51 -19.98
N ILE A 90 23.06 -2.82 -20.03
CA ILE A 90 21.75 -3.36 -19.62
C ILE A 90 21.54 -3.14 -18.12
N LEU A 91 22.57 -3.48 -17.30
CA LEU A 91 22.50 -3.33 -15.84
C LEU A 91 22.30 -1.86 -15.43
N LYS A 92 23.02 -0.93 -16.05
CA LYS A 92 22.86 0.52 -15.82
C LYS A 92 21.47 1.01 -16.19
N LYS A 93 21.00 0.64 -17.39
CA LYS A 93 19.69 1.07 -17.87
C LYS A 93 18.57 0.64 -16.93
N GLU A 94 18.56 -0.63 -16.53
CA GLU A 94 17.52 -1.13 -15.60
C GLU A 94 17.59 -0.43 -14.24
N ALA A 95 18.78 -0.16 -13.71
CA ALA A 95 18.96 0.57 -12.45
C ALA A 95 18.39 2.01 -12.54
N VAL A 96 18.70 2.72 -13.63
CA VAL A 96 18.18 4.07 -13.90
C VAL A 96 16.66 4.06 -14.02
N ASP A 97 16.09 3.12 -14.78
CA ASP A 97 14.64 2.99 -14.96
C ASP A 97 13.92 2.78 -13.61
N ILE A 98 14.50 1.97 -12.71
CA ILE A 98 13.97 1.72 -11.36
C ILE A 98 14.03 2.99 -10.49
N LEU A 99 15.16 3.67 -10.49
CA LEU A 99 15.36 4.88 -9.67
C LEU A 99 14.48 6.04 -10.16
N ASP A 100 14.34 6.20 -11.49
CA ASP A 100 13.44 7.20 -12.08
C ASP A 100 11.98 6.91 -11.72
N MET A 101 11.57 5.65 -11.77
CA MET A 101 10.22 5.25 -11.35
C MET A 101 10.00 5.54 -9.86
N ALA A 102 10.97 5.22 -9.00
CA ALA A 102 10.88 5.51 -7.56
C ALA A 102 10.72 7.02 -7.31
N LYS A 103 11.58 7.86 -7.90
CA LYS A 103 11.50 9.32 -7.80
C LYS A 103 10.15 9.86 -8.29
N ASN A 104 9.71 9.40 -9.46
CA ASN A 104 8.44 9.82 -10.06
C ASN A 104 7.22 9.39 -9.24
N THR A 105 7.36 8.33 -8.44
CA THR A 105 6.32 7.87 -7.49
C THR A 105 6.35 8.65 -6.16
N GLY A 106 7.34 9.53 -5.95
CA GLY A 106 7.51 10.31 -4.72
C GLY A 106 8.23 9.56 -3.61
N LEU A 107 8.95 8.48 -3.96
CA LEU A 107 9.79 7.71 -3.05
C LEU A 107 11.16 8.38 -2.89
N ASN A 108 11.79 8.19 -1.73
CA ASN A 108 13.05 8.81 -1.37
C ASN A 108 14.11 7.83 -0.87
N ALA A 109 13.81 6.53 -0.89
CA ALA A 109 14.75 5.49 -0.54
C ALA A 109 14.54 4.20 -1.36
N VAL A 110 15.62 3.51 -1.68
CA VAL A 110 15.62 2.19 -2.31
C VAL A 110 16.38 1.21 -1.42
N PHE A 111 15.77 0.06 -1.17
CA PHE A 111 16.32 -1.07 -0.43
C PHE A 111 16.71 -2.13 -1.44
N LEU A 112 17.94 -2.04 -1.95
CA LEU A 112 18.48 -2.92 -2.99
C LEU A 112 19.06 -4.19 -2.39
N GLN A 113 18.56 -5.36 -2.79
CA GLN A 113 19.10 -6.64 -2.32
C GLN A 113 20.46 -6.94 -2.96
N VAL A 114 21.54 -6.53 -2.28
CA VAL A 114 22.92 -6.68 -2.77
C VAL A 114 23.56 -8.02 -2.42
N ARG A 115 22.96 -8.75 -1.46
CA ARG A 115 23.37 -10.10 -1.07
C ARG A 115 22.16 -10.99 -0.81
N PRO A 116 21.51 -11.49 -1.90
CA PRO A 116 20.30 -12.33 -1.81
C PRO A 116 20.57 -13.73 -1.24
N THR A 117 21.75 -14.22 -1.51
CA THR A 117 22.37 -15.44 -0.99
C THR A 117 23.77 -15.06 -0.49
N ALA A 118 24.59 -16.02 -0.06
CA ALA A 118 25.95 -15.70 0.37
C ALA A 118 26.88 -15.46 -0.84
N ASP A 119 26.46 -14.62 -1.75
CA ASP A 119 27.18 -14.11 -2.93
C ASP A 119 26.78 -12.62 -3.15
N ALA A 120 27.49 -11.89 -3.99
CA ALA A 120 27.46 -10.45 -4.01
C ALA A 120 27.07 -9.83 -5.36
N PHE A 121 26.38 -8.69 -5.33
CA PHE A 121 26.13 -7.77 -6.44
C PHE A 121 27.11 -6.60 -6.46
N TYR A 122 28.27 -6.75 -5.81
CA TYR A 122 29.29 -5.74 -5.68
C TYR A 122 30.69 -6.40 -5.65
N LYS A 123 31.74 -5.61 -5.80
CA LYS A 123 33.12 -6.09 -5.70
C LYS A 123 33.45 -6.50 -4.27
N SER A 124 33.31 -7.78 -3.95
CA SER A 124 33.59 -8.34 -2.65
C SER A 124 34.91 -9.13 -2.67
N LYS A 125 35.70 -9.01 -1.59
CA LYS A 125 36.83 -9.86 -1.29
C LYS A 125 36.44 -11.13 -0.52
N ILE A 126 35.21 -11.15 0.03
CA ILE A 126 34.71 -12.22 0.89
C ILE A 126 33.81 -13.17 0.10
N PHE A 127 32.89 -12.62 -0.72
CA PHE A 127 31.86 -13.37 -1.42
C PHE A 127 32.08 -13.39 -2.93
N PRO A 128 31.80 -14.52 -3.62
CA PRO A 128 31.82 -14.54 -5.08
C PRO A 128 30.67 -13.69 -5.65
N TRP A 129 30.79 -13.29 -6.92
CA TRP A 129 29.72 -12.67 -7.68
C TRP A 129 28.49 -13.58 -7.72
N SER A 130 27.30 -12.99 -7.61
CA SER A 130 26.04 -13.72 -7.59
C SER A 130 25.69 -14.31 -8.96
N LYS A 131 25.14 -15.53 -8.97
CA LYS A 131 24.58 -16.14 -10.18
C LYS A 131 23.36 -15.37 -10.70
N PHE A 132 22.63 -14.70 -9.82
CA PHE A 132 21.47 -13.89 -10.21
C PHE A 132 21.88 -12.60 -10.93
N LEU A 133 23.10 -12.15 -10.79
CA LEU A 133 23.63 -11.02 -11.53
C LEU A 133 24.06 -11.40 -12.94
N THR A 134 24.92 -12.43 -13.08
CA THR A 134 25.61 -12.73 -14.33
C THR A 134 25.31 -14.10 -14.92
N GLY A 135 24.45 -14.89 -14.28
CA GLY A 135 24.08 -16.26 -14.68
C GLY A 135 25.02 -17.33 -14.15
N THR A 136 26.22 -16.97 -13.69
CA THR A 136 27.19 -17.92 -13.16
C THR A 136 27.85 -17.35 -11.89
N GLN A 137 27.76 -18.08 -10.77
CA GLN A 137 28.42 -17.66 -9.53
C GLN A 137 29.92 -17.50 -9.71
N GLY A 138 30.47 -16.41 -9.23
CA GLY A 138 31.90 -16.06 -9.34
C GLY A 138 32.26 -15.32 -10.62
N LYS A 139 31.37 -15.23 -11.62
CA LYS A 139 31.63 -14.48 -12.85
C LYS A 139 31.25 -13.00 -12.65
N ALA A 140 32.21 -12.11 -12.86
CA ALA A 140 32.01 -10.66 -12.78
C ALA A 140 31.24 -10.11 -13.99
N PRO A 141 30.59 -8.95 -13.86
CA PRO A 141 30.18 -8.14 -15.00
C PRO A 141 31.36 -7.73 -15.87
N ASN A 142 31.12 -7.46 -17.16
CA ASN A 142 32.16 -7.04 -18.09
C ASN A 142 32.77 -5.68 -17.69
N ASN A 143 33.96 -5.40 -18.21
CA ASN A 143 34.66 -4.11 -18.07
C ASN A 143 34.92 -3.69 -16.61
N GLY A 144 34.93 -4.64 -15.68
CA GLY A 144 35.13 -4.34 -14.25
C GLY A 144 34.01 -3.51 -13.62
N PHE A 145 32.81 -3.52 -14.22
CA PHE A 145 31.65 -2.78 -13.71
C PHE A 145 31.29 -3.20 -12.30
N ASP A 146 30.97 -2.21 -11.45
CA ASP A 146 30.50 -2.41 -10.08
C ASP A 146 29.04 -1.94 -9.97
N PRO A 147 28.08 -2.87 -9.93
CA PRO A 147 26.68 -2.49 -9.86
C PRO A 147 26.33 -1.64 -8.63
N LEU A 148 26.85 -1.98 -7.44
CA LEU A 148 26.49 -1.25 -6.22
C LEU A 148 27.00 0.18 -6.25
N ALA A 149 28.23 0.40 -6.69
CA ALA A 149 28.77 1.75 -6.83
C ALA A 149 27.94 2.60 -7.77
N PHE A 150 27.53 2.05 -8.91
CA PHE A 150 26.66 2.72 -9.87
C PHE A 150 25.27 3.04 -9.29
N TRP A 151 24.64 2.09 -8.58
CA TRP A 151 23.35 2.30 -7.95
C TRP A 151 23.39 3.43 -6.92
N ILE A 152 24.44 3.54 -6.13
CA ILE A 152 24.63 4.59 -5.12
C ILE A 152 24.72 5.96 -5.82
N GLU A 153 25.63 6.08 -6.80
CA GLU A 153 25.82 7.32 -7.56
C GLU A 153 24.50 7.81 -8.17
N GLU A 154 23.79 6.93 -8.85
CA GLU A 154 22.53 7.27 -9.52
C GLU A 154 21.37 7.55 -8.54
N ALA A 155 21.33 6.87 -7.40
CA ALA A 155 20.35 7.12 -6.35
C ALA A 155 20.58 8.49 -5.72
N HIS A 156 21.82 8.79 -5.31
CA HIS A 156 22.19 10.08 -4.70
C HIS A 156 21.99 11.25 -5.66
N ALA A 157 22.29 11.09 -6.95
CA ALA A 157 22.01 12.09 -7.97
C ALA A 157 20.52 12.45 -8.07
N ARG A 158 19.64 11.55 -7.63
CA ARG A 158 18.18 11.76 -7.58
C ARG A 158 17.67 12.19 -6.21
N GLY A 159 18.51 12.27 -5.20
CA GLY A 159 18.14 12.51 -3.80
C GLY A 159 17.39 11.33 -3.19
N ILE A 160 17.75 10.12 -3.58
CA ILE A 160 17.23 8.84 -3.10
C ILE A 160 18.31 8.18 -2.23
N GLU A 161 17.95 7.80 -1.00
CA GLU A 161 18.81 6.99 -0.13
C GLU A 161 18.93 5.56 -0.67
N LEU A 162 20.11 4.95 -0.58
CA LEU A 162 20.33 3.56 -0.93
C LEU A 162 20.69 2.73 0.29
N HIS A 163 19.80 1.81 0.65
CA HIS A 163 20.01 0.82 1.70
C HIS A 163 20.42 -0.52 1.10
N ALA A 164 21.57 -1.04 1.51
CA ALA A 164 22.05 -2.34 1.07
C ALA A 164 21.32 -3.46 1.82
N TRP A 165 20.42 -4.15 1.13
CA TRP A 165 19.66 -5.27 1.70
C TRP A 165 20.42 -6.58 1.57
N ILE A 166 20.54 -7.29 2.69
CA ILE A 166 21.30 -8.52 2.86
C ILE A 166 20.41 -9.59 3.49
N ASN A 167 20.41 -10.80 2.94
CA ASN A 167 20.00 -11.99 3.69
C ASN A 167 21.23 -12.57 4.41
N PRO A 168 21.22 -12.69 5.75
CA PRO A 168 22.44 -13.00 6.49
C PRO A 168 22.92 -14.45 6.36
N PHE A 169 22.03 -15.44 6.18
CA PHE A 169 22.40 -16.85 6.32
C PHE A 169 22.10 -17.74 5.11
N ARG A 170 21.30 -17.30 4.16
CA ARG A 170 20.94 -18.11 3.00
C ARG A 170 22.12 -18.24 2.04
N ILE A 171 22.56 -19.48 1.77
CA ILE A 171 23.66 -19.77 0.84
C ILE A 171 23.13 -20.00 -0.57
N THR A 172 21.99 -20.67 -0.70
CA THR A 172 21.36 -20.98 -2.00
C THR A 172 19.88 -20.67 -2.00
N LYS A 173 19.37 -20.36 -3.18
CA LYS A 173 17.93 -20.35 -3.47
C LYS A 173 17.73 -21.04 -4.82
N LYS A 174 17.18 -22.23 -4.79
CA LYS A 174 16.84 -22.98 -6.01
C LYS A 174 15.48 -22.59 -6.51
N THR A 175 15.29 -22.61 -7.81
CA THR A 175 13.99 -22.60 -8.48
C THR A 175 13.39 -24.01 -8.52
N ALA A 176 12.11 -24.12 -8.91
CA ALA A 176 11.45 -25.42 -9.00
C ALA A 176 12.12 -26.35 -10.04
N SER A 177 12.72 -25.79 -11.10
CA SER A 177 13.40 -26.55 -12.17
C SER A 177 14.85 -26.91 -11.85
N GLU A 178 15.46 -26.31 -10.81
CA GLU A 178 16.85 -26.59 -10.45
C GLU A 178 16.98 -27.83 -9.57
N SER A 179 18.03 -28.60 -9.78
CA SER A 179 18.41 -29.70 -8.90
C SER A 179 18.76 -29.21 -7.50
N LYS A 180 18.71 -30.10 -6.52
CA LYS A 180 19.09 -29.79 -5.14
C LYS A 180 20.55 -29.35 -5.09
N PRO A 181 20.86 -28.13 -4.59
CA PRO A 181 22.23 -27.64 -4.52
C PRO A 181 23.05 -28.45 -3.52
N THR A 182 24.32 -28.56 -3.82
CA THR A 182 25.33 -29.17 -2.93
C THR A 182 26.43 -28.16 -2.64
N ILE A 183 27.25 -28.39 -1.62
CA ILE A 183 28.41 -27.54 -1.32
C ILE A 183 29.36 -27.50 -2.52
N ASN A 184 29.51 -28.60 -3.25
CA ASN A 184 30.39 -28.67 -4.42
C ASN A 184 29.85 -27.90 -5.64
N SER A 185 28.56 -27.60 -5.70
CA SER A 185 27.99 -26.76 -6.76
C SER A 185 28.27 -25.27 -6.59
N LEU A 186 28.80 -24.86 -5.43
CA LEU A 186 29.20 -23.47 -5.17
C LEU A 186 30.54 -23.15 -5.82
N HIS A 187 30.78 -21.88 -6.13
CA HIS A 187 32.07 -21.40 -6.61
C HIS A 187 33.22 -21.74 -5.63
N SER A 188 34.43 -22.03 -6.12
CA SER A 188 35.55 -22.47 -5.28
C SER A 188 35.94 -21.46 -4.20
N SER A 189 35.77 -20.15 -4.46
CA SER A 189 36.05 -19.11 -3.47
C SER A 189 34.95 -18.92 -2.42
N HIS A 190 33.79 -19.57 -2.58
CA HIS A 190 32.64 -19.37 -1.68
C HIS A 190 32.99 -19.77 -0.23
N PRO A 191 32.67 -18.92 0.80
CA PRO A 191 32.97 -19.23 2.20
C PRO A 191 32.41 -20.58 2.68
N ALA A 192 31.20 -20.96 2.25
CA ALA A 192 30.60 -22.25 2.58
C ALA A 192 31.36 -23.45 2.00
N ARG A 193 31.99 -23.28 0.82
CA ARG A 193 32.80 -24.34 0.20
C ARG A 193 34.15 -24.49 0.91
N LYS A 194 34.70 -23.39 1.43
CA LYS A 194 35.93 -23.38 2.24
C LYS A 194 35.68 -23.96 3.63
N ASN A 195 34.45 -23.82 4.16
CA ASN A 195 34.08 -24.21 5.51
C ASN A 195 32.80 -25.07 5.50
N PRO A 196 32.86 -26.33 5.00
CA PRO A 196 31.67 -27.16 4.89
C PRO A 196 30.96 -27.47 6.23
N GLY A 197 31.70 -27.43 7.34
CA GLY A 197 31.15 -27.58 8.70
C GLY A 197 30.21 -26.44 9.16
N TRP A 198 30.20 -25.31 8.44
CA TRP A 198 29.31 -24.18 8.73
C TRP A 198 27.94 -24.31 8.07
N VAL A 199 27.75 -25.32 7.23
CA VAL A 199 26.60 -25.44 6.33
C VAL A 199 25.59 -26.47 6.83
N VAL A 200 24.32 -26.09 6.82
CA VAL A 200 23.19 -26.98 7.02
C VAL A 200 22.35 -27.02 5.75
N GLN A 201 22.07 -28.23 5.26
CA GLN A 201 21.07 -28.41 4.23
C GLN A 201 19.69 -28.54 4.88
N TYR A 202 18.80 -27.63 4.54
CA TYR A 202 17.47 -27.57 5.13
C TYR A 202 16.44 -28.42 4.35
N SER A 203 15.29 -28.66 4.94
CA SER A 203 14.22 -29.49 4.35
C SER A 203 13.65 -28.91 3.04
N ASP A 204 13.76 -27.59 2.80
CA ASP A 204 13.41 -26.94 1.52
C ASP A 204 14.40 -27.24 0.38
N GLY A 205 15.46 -27.98 0.69
CA GLY A 205 16.49 -28.38 -0.25
C GLY A 205 17.61 -27.36 -0.43
N ASN A 206 17.54 -26.18 0.17
CA ASN A 206 18.59 -25.16 0.09
C ASN A 206 19.66 -25.32 1.18
N LEU A 207 20.78 -24.65 0.98
CA LEU A 207 21.89 -24.56 1.92
C LEU A 207 21.79 -23.27 2.71
N TYR A 208 22.11 -23.36 3.99
CA TYR A 208 22.13 -22.23 4.93
C TYR A 208 23.38 -22.27 5.78
N PHE A 209 23.93 -21.14 6.12
CA PHE A 209 24.90 -21.03 7.20
C PHE A 209 24.23 -21.30 8.55
N ASN A 210 24.95 -21.93 9.45
CA ASN A 210 24.47 -22.22 10.80
C ASN A 210 24.71 -21.01 11.73
N PRO A 211 23.64 -20.30 12.15
CA PRO A 211 23.80 -19.08 12.98
C PRO A 211 24.40 -19.36 14.36
N GLY A 212 24.36 -20.62 14.81
CA GLY A 212 24.92 -21.05 16.08
C GLY A 212 26.45 -21.07 16.13
N ILE A 213 27.12 -20.96 14.99
CA ILE A 213 28.56 -20.97 14.87
C ILE A 213 29.10 -19.54 14.97
N PRO A 214 29.97 -19.19 15.96
CA PRO A 214 30.47 -17.83 16.12
C PRO A 214 31.18 -17.27 14.87
N GLU A 215 31.94 -18.09 14.17
CA GLU A 215 32.67 -17.73 12.96
C GLU A 215 31.74 -17.38 11.81
N VAL A 216 30.53 -18.00 11.74
CA VAL A 216 29.48 -17.66 10.79
C VAL A 216 28.94 -16.26 11.09
N ARG A 217 28.65 -15.93 12.34
CA ARG A 217 28.20 -14.58 12.71
C ARG A 217 29.27 -13.55 12.37
N LYS A 218 30.53 -13.85 12.68
CA LYS A 218 31.68 -12.99 12.27
C LYS A 218 31.73 -12.79 10.76
N LEU A 219 31.54 -13.84 9.95
CA LEU A 219 31.50 -13.74 8.49
C LEU A 219 30.44 -12.76 8.01
N VAL A 220 29.25 -12.78 8.65
CA VAL A 220 28.17 -11.85 8.31
C VAL A 220 28.54 -10.41 8.67
N VAL A 221 29.11 -10.19 9.86
CA VAL A 221 29.60 -8.87 10.30
C VAL A 221 30.69 -8.35 9.36
N ASP A 222 31.69 -9.18 9.04
CA ASP A 222 32.79 -8.82 8.13
C ASP A 222 32.24 -8.42 6.76
N GLY A 223 31.22 -9.14 6.25
CA GLY A 223 30.58 -8.84 4.98
C GLY A 223 29.70 -7.59 5.00
N VAL A 224 29.11 -7.24 6.13
CA VAL A 224 28.44 -5.95 6.33
C VAL A 224 29.46 -4.82 6.33
N MET A 225 30.52 -4.97 7.12
CA MET A 225 31.57 -3.93 7.24
C MET A 225 32.37 -3.76 5.95
N GLU A 226 32.49 -4.80 5.11
CA GLU A 226 33.04 -4.66 3.77
C GLU A 226 32.22 -3.64 2.94
N ILE A 227 30.88 -3.68 3.02
CA ILE A 227 30.02 -2.71 2.32
C ILE A 227 30.17 -1.32 2.96
N VAL A 228 30.01 -1.21 4.27
CA VAL A 228 30.08 0.06 5.02
C VAL A 228 31.40 0.79 4.76
N ASN A 229 32.51 0.07 4.71
CA ASN A 229 33.85 0.67 4.55
C ASN A 229 34.18 1.06 3.09
N ASN A 230 33.57 0.41 2.09
CA ASN A 230 33.95 0.60 0.70
C ASN A 230 32.90 1.36 -0.14
N TYR A 231 31.70 1.57 0.37
CA TYR A 231 30.59 2.19 -0.36
C TYR A 231 29.92 3.28 0.48
N ASP A 232 29.46 4.32 -0.19
CA ASP A 232 28.74 5.45 0.41
C ASP A 232 27.23 5.15 0.48
N ILE A 233 26.88 4.12 1.26
CA ILE A 233 25.50 3.69 1.46
C ILE A 233 24.85 4.45 2.63
N ASP A 234 23.53 4.65 2.58
CA ASP A 234 22.76 5.30 3.64
C ASP A 234 22.33 4.30 4.73
N GLY A 235 22.27 3.01 4.41
CA GLY A 235 21.89 2.00 5.38
C GLY A 235 22.22 0.57 5.01
N ILE A 236 22.23 -0.27 6.05
CA ILE A 236 22.22 -1.73 5.96
C ILE A 236 20.84 -2.21 6.36
N HIS A 237 20.28 -3.14 5.60
CA HIS A 237 18.96 -3.71 5.82
C HIS A 237 19.00 -5.24 5.81
N PHE A 238 18.50 -5.87 6.89
CA PHE A 238 18.26 -7.30 6.90
C PHE A 238 16.79 -7.62 6.63
N ASP A 239 16.52 -8.72 5.94
CA ASP A 239 15.16 -9.23 5.75
C ASP A 239 14.66 -10.08 6.94
N ASP A 240 13.63 -10.87 6.72
CA ASP A 240 12.94 -11.68 7.71
C ASP A 240 13.49 -13.10 7.84
N TYR A 241 14.41 -13.53 6.96
CA TYR A 241 14.89 -14.90 6.92
C TYR A 241 16.20 -15.08 7.72
N PHE A 242 16.06 -15.46 8.99
CA PHE A 242 17.19 -15.86 9.85
C PHE A 242 17.32 -17.39 9.87
N TYR A 243 16.79 -18.09 10.85
CA TYR A 243 16.60 -19.54 10.73
C TYR A 243 15.48 -19.82 9.74
N PRO A 244 15.63 -20.79 8.82
CA PRO A 244 14.58 -21.09 7.84
C PRO A 244 13.32 -21.72 8.46
N GLY A 245 13.45 -22.36 9.63
CA GLY A 245 12.34 -22.96 10.35
C GLY A 245 12.76 -23.65 11.65
N ARG A 246 11.77 -24.23 12.34
CA ARG A 246 11.95 -24.85 13.67
C ARG A 246 12.81 -26.11 13.65
N ASP A 247 12.76 -26.86 12.56
CA ASP A 247 13.41 -28.15 12.32
C ASP A 247 14.83 -28.01 11.76
N PHE A 248 15.48 -26.86 11.96
CA PHE A 248 16.84 -26.65 11.55
C PHE A 248 17.81 -27.60 12.27
N ASN A 249 18.65 -28.32 11.53
CA ASN A 249 19.49 -29.39 12.05
C ASN A 249 20.80 -28.86 12.64
N ASP A 250 20.74 -28.23 13.81
CA ASP A 250 21.87 -27.67 14.54
C ASP A 250 22.07 -28.24 15.96
N SER A 251 21.50 -29.41 16.26
CA SER A 251 21.60 -30.02 17.59
C SER A 251 23.04 -30.28 18.03
N LYS A 252 23.94 -30.66 17.12
CA LYS A 252 25.38 -30.83 17.41
C LYS A 252 26.02 -29.48 17.78
N THR A 253 25.64 -28.42 17.10
CA THR A 253 26.14 -27.06 17.38
C THR A 253 25.60 -26.57 18.72
N PHE A 254 24.33 -26.89 19.04
CA PHE A 254 23.76 -26.61 20.36
C PHE A 254 24.52 -27.36 21.47
N ALA A 255 24.86 -28.62 21.29
CA ALA A 255 25.66 -29.37 22.26
C ALA A 255 27.04 -28.72 22.49
N ALA A 256 27.64 -28.17 21.43
CA ALA A 256 28.98 -27.52 21.53
C ALA A 256 28.93 -26.11 22.13
N TYR A 257 27.92 -25.28 21.76
CA TYR A 257 27.88 -23.84 22.07
C TYR A 257 26.68 -23.43 22.93
N GLY A 258 25.77 -24.35 23.26
CA GLY A 258 24.53 -24.04 23.98
C GLY A 258 24.63 -24.10 25.51
N LYS A 259 25.86 -24.19 26.07
CA LYS A 259 26.05 -24.25 27.53
C LYS A 259 25.36 -23.02 28.20
N GLY A 260 24.55 -23.29 29.23
CA GLY A 260 23.80 -22.26 29.95
C GLY A 260 22.37 -22.04 29.45
N PHE A 261 22.00 -22.56 28.28
CA PHE A 261 20.63 -22.49 27.78
C PHE A 261 19.82 -23.73 28.14
N LYS A 262 18.59 -23.53 28.65
CA LYS A 262 17.69 -24.62 29.02
C LYS A 262 17.07 -25.32 27.81
N ASN A 263 16.93 -24.63 26.69
CA ASN A 263 16.38 -25.16 25.45
C ASN A 263 17.02 -24.54 24.21
N ILE A 264 16.95 -25.27 23.10
CA ILE A 264 17.56 -24.88 21.84
C ILE A 264 16.93 -23.60 21.24
N GLY A 265 15.62 -23.34 21.49
CA GLY A 265 14.94 -22.18 20.96
C GLY A 265 15.48 -20.87 21.54
N ASP A 266 15.74 -20.83 22.86
CA ASP A 266 16.34 -19.66 23.52
C ASP A 266 17.77 -19.43 23.02
N TRP A 267 18.54 -20.48 22.84
CA TRP A 267 19.87 -20.39 22.27
C TRP A 267 19.87 -19.88 20.84
N ARG A 268 18.95 -20.34 19.98
CA ARG A 268 18.81 -19.84 18.62
C ARG A 268 18.47 -18.37 18.59
N ARG A 269 17.52 -17.91 19.42
CA ARG A 269 17.19 -16.47 19.54
C ARG A 269 18.39 -15.65 20.00
N ASN A 270 19.15 -16.18 20.96
CA ASN A 270 20.38 -15.53 21.40
C ASN A 270 21.42 -15.41 20.28
N ASN A 271 21.59 -16.44 19.43
CA ASN A 271 22.51 -16.37 18.30
C ASN A 271 22.15 -15.25 17.32
N ILE A 272 20.84 -15.07 17.03
CA ILE A 272 20.39 -13.98 16.17
C ILE A 272 20.54 -12.63 16.88
N HIS A 273 20.22 -12.56 18.17
CA HIS A 273 20.42 -11.34 18.96
C HIS A 273 21.90 -10.90 18.96
N LEU A 274 22.82 -11.83 19.17
CA LEU A 274 24.27 -11.54 19.09
C LEU A 274 24.65 -11.01 17.71
N LEU A 275 24.21 -11.65 16.63
CA LEU A 275 24.50 -11.14 15.28
C LEU A 275 23.98 -9.71 15.09
N VAL A 276 22.73 -9.44 15.45
CA VAL A 276 22.13 -8.09 15.30
C VAL A 276 22.89 -7.06 16.11
N SER A 277 23.24 -7.40 17.35
CA SER A 277 24.04 -6.55 18.23
C SER A 277 25.46 -6.31 17.68
N ASP A 278 26.13 -7.37 17.21
CA ASP A 278 27.49 -7.27 16.67
C ASP A 278 27.53 -6.39 15.41
N VAL A 279 26.54 -6.53 14.51
CA VAL A 279 26.40 -5.69 13.31
C VAL A 279 26.15 -4.23 13.70
N TYR A 280 25.17 -3.98 14.58
CA TYR A 280 24.87 -2.64 15.05
C TYR A 280 26.09 -1.95 15.66
N ASN A 281 26.75 -2.63 16.60
CA ASN A 281 27.92 -2.09 17.28
C ASN A 281 29.10 -1.84 16.32
N ALA A 282 29.31 -2.73 15.34
CA ALA A 282 30.37 -2.56 14.35
C ALA A 282 30.11 -1.34 13.44
N ILE A 283 28.84 -1.14 13.00
CA ILE A 283 28.46 0.04 12.22
C ILE A 283 28.62 1.31 13.05
N LYS A 284 28.14 1.33 14.30
CA LYS A 284 28.22 2.52 15.18
C LYS A 284 29.64 2.83 15.67
N ALA A 285 30.52 1.85 15.66
CA ALA A 285 31.96 2.06 15.93
C ALA A 285 32.74 2.60 14.72
N SER A 286 32.13 2.62 13.53
CA SER A 286 32.71 3.22 12.33
C SER A 286 32.44 4.72 12.28
N ASP A 287 33.30 5.46 11.55
CA ASP A 287 33.09 6.91 11.31
C ASP A 287 32.02 7.21 10.23
N LYS A 288 31.18 6.22 9.91
CA LYS A 288 30.17 6.31 8.84
C LYS A 288 28.78 6.54 9.42
N ASP A 289 28.05 7.47 8.80
CA ASP A 289 26.62 7.69 9.11
C ASP A 289 25.76 6.70 8.33
N VAL A 290 25.78 5.45 8.78
CA VAL A 290 25.02 4.34 8.17
C VAL A 290 23.96 3.85 9.15
N ARG A 291 22.71 3.83 8.70
CA ARG A 291 21.59 3.28 9.48
C ARG A 291 21.52 1.76 9.34
N PHE A 292 21.17 1.09 10.42
CA PHE A 292 20.92 -0.35 10.42
C PHE A 292 19.48 -0.67 10.82
N GLY A 293 18.79 -1.44 9.98
CA GLY A 293 17.44 -1.87 10.28
C GLY A 293 17.06 -3.22 9.72
N ILE A 294 15.91 -3.71 10.14
CA ILE A 294 15.45 -5.07 9.84
C ILE A 294 13.96 -5.03 9.49
N SER A 295 13.57 -5.83 8.47
CA SER A 295 12.17 -6.04 8.11
C SER A 295 11.68 -7.45 8.52
N PRO A 296 11.32 -7.68 9.79
CA PRO A 296 10.80 -8.96 10.23
C PRO A 296 9.40 -9.23 9.69
N PHE A 297 8.94 -10.49 9.75
CA PHE A 297 7.52 -10.79 9.57
C PHE A 297 6.66 -9.95 10.51
N GLY A 298 5.46 -9.57 10.09
CA GLY A 298 4.58 -8.69 10.84
C GLY A 298 4.14 -9.23 12.20
N ILE A 299 4.09 -10.55 12.40
CA ILE A 299 3.73 -11.18 13.67
C ILE A 299 4.98 -11.63 14.41
N TRP A 300 5.33 -10.93 15.49
CA TRP A 300 6.40 -11.36 16.38
C TRP A 300 6.03 -12.64 17.13
N ALA A 301 4.92 -12.62 17.88
CA ALA A 301 4.28 -13.77 18.51
C ALA A 301 2.77 -13.54 18.61
N ASN A 302 1.98 -14.61 18.58
CA ASN A 302 0.55 -14.54 18.87
C ASN A 302 0.31 -14.46 20.39
N LYS A 303 -0.62 -13.66 20.82
CA LYS A 303 -0.95 -13.45 22.25
C LYS A 303 -1.28 -14.76 22.99
N LYS A 304 -1.87 -15.73 22.30
CA LYS A 304 -2.17 -17.04 22.89
C LYS A 304 -0.93 -17.86 23.26
N ASN A 305 0.21 -17.63 22.59
CA ASN A 305 1.46 -18.37 22.81
C ASN A 305 2.46 -17.55 23.65
N ASN A 306 2.32 -16.21 23.65
CA ASN A 306 3.14 -15.30 24.43
C ASN A 306 2.28 -14.08 24.83
N SER A 307 2.15 -13.81 26.12
CA SER A 307 1.32 -12.72 26.66
C SER A 307 1.71 -11.33 26.14
N LEU A 308 2.97 -11.16 25.70
CA LEU A 308 3.48 -9.92 25.09
C LEU A 308 3.17 -9.84 23.58
N GLY A 309 2.59 -10.89 22.98
CA GLY A 309 2.30 -10.98 21.57
C GLY A 309 1.07 -10.18 21.12
N SER A 310 0.89 -10.08 19.82
CA SER A 310 -0.27 -9.45 19.18
C SER A 310 -1.50 -10.37 19.19
N ASP A 311 -2.70 -9.76 19.12
CA ASP A 311 -3.97 -10.50 18.98
C ASP A 311 -4.14 -11.01 17.56
N THR A 312 -3.36 -12.03 17.22
CA THR A 312 -3.25 -12.65 15.90
C THR A 312 -3.20 -14.17 16.02
N ASN A 313 -3.30 -14.86 14.87
CA ASN A 313 -3.21 -16.32 14.79
C ASN A 313 -2.47 -16.75 13.50
N GLY A 314 -1.32 -16.16 13.22
CA GLY A 314 -0.50 -16.46 12.06
C GLY A 314 0.88 -17.02 12.42
N LEU A 315 1.77 -17.11 11.40
CA LEU A 315 3.15 -17.53 11.60
C LEU A 315 3.90 -16.52 12.45
N GLU A 316 4.59 -16.98 13.48
CA GLU A 316 5.28 -16.20 14.51
C GLU A 316 6.79 -16.23 14.30
N THR A 317 7.44 -15.08 14.18
CA THR A 317 8.89 -15.06 13.95
C THR A 317 9.67 -15.54 15.16
N TYR A 318 9.21 -15.21 16.36
CA TYR A 318 9.84 -15.58 17.63
C TYR A 318 10.05 -17.09 17.77
N TYR A 319 9.07 -17.88 17.33
CA TYR A 319 9.11 -19.35 17.45
C TYR A 319 9.55 -20.08 16.18
N ASN A 320 9.34 -19.49 14.99
CA ASN A 320 9.62 -20.18 13.73
C ASN A 320 10.98 -19.81 13.15
N HIS A 321 11.37 -18.54 13.24
CA HIS A 321 12.64 -18.05 12.71
C HIS A 321 13.62 -17.63 13.81
N PHE A 322 13.22 -17.80 15.08
CA PHE A 322 14.00 -17.46 16.27
C PHE A 322 14.49 -15.99 16.26
N ALA A 323 13.68 -15.12 15.69
CA ALA A 323 13.93 -13.70 15.58
C ALA A 323 13.15 -12.93 16.66
N ASP A 324 13.84 -12.48 17.71
CA ASP A 324 13.24 -11.69 18.79
C ASP A 324 13.31 -10.19 18.45
N SER A 325 12.60 -9.80 17.40
CA SER A 325 12.61 -8.44 16.89
C SER A 325 12.08 -7.40 17.90
N ARG A 326 11.17 -7.80 18.80
CA ARG A 326 10.73 -6.96 19.90
C ARG A 326 11.89 -6.63 20.86
N LYS A 327 12.74 -7.62 21.16
CA LYS A 327 13.91 -7.41 22.02
C LYS A 327 14.93 -6.47 21.36
N TRP A 328 15.19 -6.60 20.05
CA TRP A 328 16.14 -5.72 19.35
C TRP A 328 15.72 -4.25 19.45
N VAL A 329 14.42 -3.97 19.32
CA VAL A 329 13.85 -2.63 19.49
C VAL A 329 14.05 -2.13 20.93
N LYS A 330 13.73 -2.96 21.94
CA LYS A 330 13.82 -2.55 23.35
C LYS A 330 15.28 -2.38 23.82
N ASP A 331 16.19 -3.12 23.24
CA ASP A 331 17.64 -3.00 23.53
C ASP A 331 18.31 -1.87 22.70
N GLY A 332 17.61 -1.28 21.72
CA GLY A 332 18.13 -0.19 20.88
C GLY A 332 19.29 -0.61 19.98
N ILE A 333 19.29 -1.87 19.50
CA ILE A 333 20.35 -2.42 18.63
C ILE A 333 19.96 -2.44 17.15
N VAL A 334 19.02 -1.60 16.77
CA VAL A 334 18.64 -1.24 15.39
C VAL A 334 18.25 0.24 15.36
N ASP A 335 18.50 0.94 14.26
CA ASP A 335 18.05 2.33 14.09
C ASP A 335 16.57 2.39 13.66
N TYR A 336 16.11 1.38 12.95
CA TYR A 336 14.69 1.24 12.56
C TYR A 336 14.26 -0.22 12.48
N ILE A 337 12.97 -0.41 12.63
CA ILE A 337 12.29 -1.70 12.40
C ILE A 337 11.18 -1.50 11.37
N CYS A 338 11.09 -2.42 10.39
CA CYS A 338 10.13 -2.34 9.31
C CYS A 338 9.31 -3.64 9.19
N PRO A 339 8.37 -3.92 10.10
CA PRO A 339 7.56 -5.14 10.03
C PRO A 339 6.77 -5.22 8.74
N GLN A 340 6.73 -6.40 8.13
CA GLN A 340 6.00 -6.71 6.91
C GLN A 340 4.52 -6.94 7.23
N LEU A 341 3.69 -5.88 7.23
CA LEU A 341 2.27 -5.97 7.55
C LEU A 341 1.45 -6.34 6.29
N TYR A 342 1.67 -7.54 5.78
CA TYR A 342 1.17 -7.98 4.47
C TYR A 342 -0.28 -8.52 4.52
N TRP A 343 -1.13 -7.97 5.37
CA TRP A 343 -2.56 -8.27 5.48
C TRP A 343 -3.39 -7.00 5.31
N ASN A 344 -4.65 -7.16 4.92
CA ASN A 344 -5.56 -6.04 4.84
C ASN A 344 -6.10 -5.62 6.22
N ILE A 345 -6.58 -4.39 6.30
CA ILE A 345 -7.35 -3.91 7.45
C ILE A 345 -8.59 -4.80 7.61
N GLY A 346 -8.84 -5.26 8.84
CA GLY A 346 -9.98 -6.13 9.19
C GLY A 346 -9.78 -7.62 8.89
N TYR A 347 -8.57 -8.08 8.52
CA TYR A 347 -8.33 -9.51 8.32
C TYR A 347 -8.31 -10.26 9.64
N LYS A 348 -9.24 -11.19 9.83
CA LYS A 348 -9.53 -11.85 11.12
C LYS A 348 -8.31 -12.52 11.80
N ILE A 349 -7.39 -13.07 10.99
CA ILE A 349 -6.24 -13.83 11.51
C ILE A 349 -5.08 -12.92 11.88
N ALA A 350 -4.89 -11.84 11.12
CA ALA A 350 -3.79 -10.89 11.29
C ALA A 350 -4.22 -9.53 10.74
N ASP A 351 -5.06 -8.82 11.49
CA ASP A 351 -5.55 -7.51 11.11
C ASP A 351 -4.40 -6.50 11.09
N TYR A 352 -4.24 -5.81 9.94
CA TYR A 352 -3.24 -4.76 9.76
C TYR A 352 -3.30 -3.72 10.89
N SER A 353 -4.49 -3.24 11.25
CA SER A 353 -4.65 -2.22 12.28
C SER A 353 -4.21 -2.68 13.67
N LYS A 354 -4.48 -3.94 14.03
CA LYS A 354 -4.03 -4.53 15.29
C LYS A 354 -2.51 -4.68 15.33
N LEU A 355 -1.92 -5.14 14.24
CA LEU A 355 -0.46 -5.28 14.13
C LEU A 355 0.23 -3.92 14.15
N LEU A 356 -0.30 -2.94 13.46
CA LEU A 356 0.22 -1.56 13.48
C LEU A 356 0.23 -1.00 14.90
N THR A 357 -0.89 -1.14 15.63
CA THR A 357 -0.99 -0.71 17.03
C THR A 357 0.02 -1.44 17.92
N TRP A 358 0.16 -2.76 17.74
CA TRP A 358 1.12 -3.55 18.50
C TRP A 358 2.57 -3.10 18.26
N TRP A 359 2.97 -2.89 17.00
CA TRP A 359 4.31 -2.42 16.67
C TRP A 359 4.57 -0.99 17.16
N LYS A 360 3.56 -0.11 17.08
CA LYS A 360 3.61 1.24 17.66
C LYS A 360 3.91 1.16 19.17
N ASP A 361 3.23 0.26 19.89
CA ASP A 361 3.49 0.07 21.32
C ASP A 361 4.88 -0.52 21.61
N VAL A 362 5.42 -1.34 20.69
CA VAL A 362 6.78 -1.89 20.81
C VAL A 362 7.82 -0.78 20.69
N VAL A 363 7.71 0.13 19.73
CA VAL A 363 8.71 1.20 19.54
C VAL A 363 8.51 2.38 20.50
N SER A 364 7.33 2.55 21.05
CA SER A 364 7.02 3.66 21.95
C SER A 364 8.01 3.74 23.12
N GLY A 365 8.56 4.94 23.33
CA GLY A 365 9.57 5.22 24.35
C GLY A 365 10.99 4.70 24.01
N THR A 366 11.25 4.33 22.76
CA THR A 366 12.59 3.99 22.26
C THR A 366 13.04 5.00 21.21
N SER A 367 14.32 4.97 20.83
CA SER A 367 14.88 5.76 19.71
C SER A 367 14.76 5.06 18.36
N VAL A 368 14.09 3.91 18.29
CA VAL A 368 13.98 3.10 17.08
C VAL A 368 12.80 3.57 16.24
N ASP A 369 13.06 3.94 14.98
CA ASP A 369 12.02 4.33 14.04
C ASP A 369 11.17 3.14 13.61
N LEU A 370 9.86 3.33 13.54
CA LEU A 370 8.94 2.36 12.96
C LEU A 370 8.66 2.74 11.50
N TYR A 371 9.07 1.89 10.57
CA TYR A 371 8.58 1.89 9.21
C TYR A 371 7.59 0.75 9.02
N VAL A 372 6.68 0.88 8.07
CA VAL A 372 5.69 -0.17 7.79
C VAL A 372 5.88 -0.72 6.39
N GLY A 373 6.05 -2.04 6.29
CA GLY A 373 6.12 -2.75 5.02
C GLY A 373 4.73 -3.06 4.45
N HIS A 374 4.47 -2.62 3.22
CA HIS A 374 3.21 -2.80 2.50
C HIS A 374 3.30 -3.85 1.41
N ALA A 375 2.28 -4.70 1.29
CA ALA A 375 2.16 -5.74 0.27
C ALA A 375 1.65 -5.19 -1.06
N ALA A 376 2.43 -4.37 -1.74
CA ALA A 376 2.07 -3.79 -3.04
C ALA A 376 1.73 -4.89 -4.08
N TYR A 377 2.38 -6.05 -4.00
CA TYR A 377 2.16 -7.20 -4.88
C TYR A 377 0.77 -7.85 -4.78
N LYS A 378 0.01 -7.54 -3.74
CA LYS A 378 -1.37 -8.05 -3.58
C LYS A 378 -2.41 -7.21 -4.31
N THR A 379 -2.07 -5.98 -4.67
CA THR A 379 -2.99 -5.06 -5.37
C THR A 379 -3.34 -5.56 -6.76
N GLY A 380 -4.51 -5.14 -7.26
CA GLY A 380 -4.98 -5.56 -8.58
C GLY A 380 -5.52 -6.99 -8.61
N ASN A 381 -5.89 -7.56 -7.47
CA ASN A 381 -6.51 -8.88 -7.41
C ASN A 381 -7.77 -8.91 -8.31
N SER A 382 -7.92 -9.98 -9.10
CA SER A 382 -9.03 -10.13 -10.05
C SER A 382 -10.38 -10.38 -9.35
N ASP A 383 -10.36 -10.93 -8.13
CA ASP A 383 -11.57 -11.13 -7.32
C ASP A 383 -12.09 -9.77 -6.80
N LYS A 384 -13.25 -9.38 -7.31
CA LYS A 384 -13.91 -8.11 -6.93
C LYS A 384 -14.34 -8.03 -5.47
N THR A 385 -14.44 -9.16 -4.78
CA THR A 385 -14.75 -9.22 -3.34
C THR A 385 -13.51 -9.12 -2.45
N SER A 386 -12.33 -9.24 -3.03
CA SER A 386 -11.07 -9.12 -2.33
C SER A 386 -10.80 -7.69 -1.88
N PRO A 387 -10.37 -7.45 -0.63
CA PRO A 387 -9.88 -6.14 -0.19
C PRO A 387 -8.71 -5.60 -1.04
N TRP A 388 -8.03 -6.49 -1.76
CA TRP A 388 -6.91 -6.18 -2.65
C TRP A 388 -7.33 -5.94 -4.10
N HIS A 389 -8.64 -5.93 -4.38
CA HIS A 389 -9.15 -5.54 -5.69
C HIS A 389 -8.87 -4.04 -5.91
N GLY A 390 -8.20 -3.73 -7.03
CA GLY A 390 -7.69 -2.37 -7.23
C GLY A 390 -6.53 -2.02 -6.30
N VAL A 391 -6.42 -0.76 -5.90
CA VAL A 391 -5.27 -0.22 -5.15
C VAL A 391 -5.65 0.46 -3.82
N ALA A 392 -6.94 0.55 -3.51
CA ALA A 392 -7.48 1.33 -2.39
C ALA A 392 -7.01 0.82 -1.00
N GLU A 393 -6.69 -0.47 -0.87
CA GLU A 393 -6.19 -1.00 0.40
C GLU A 393 -4.87 -0.34 0.82
N ILE A 394 -3.96 -0.10 -0.12
CA ILE A 394 -2.69 0.60 0.17
C ILE A 394 -2.96 2.04 0.64
N GLU A 395 -3.89 2.76 0.00
CA GLU A 395 -4.25 4.12 0.46
C GLU A 395 -4.77 4.10 1.89
N ARG A 396 -5.71 3.19 2.21
CA ARG A 396 -6.26 3.05 3.57
C ARG A 396 -5.18 2.77 4.60
N GLN A 397 -4.22 1.91 4.29
CA GLN A 397 -3.09 1.61 5.17
C GLN A 397 -2.17 2.81 5.36
N MET A 398 -1.79 3.51 4.28
CA MET A 398 -0.96 4.72 4.35
C MET A 398 -1.63 5.82 5.19
N LEU A 399 -2.95 6.02 5.03
CA LEU A 399 -3.69 7.01 5.80
C LEU A 399 -3.86 6.59 7.27
N LEU A 400 -4.06 5.29 7.55
CA LEU A 400 -4.13 4.78 8.92
C LEU A 400 -2.80 4.98 9.66
N ASN A 401 -1.67 4.79 8.98
CA ASN A 401 -0.34 5.01 9.56
C ASN A 401 -0.19 6.43 10.14
N ARG A 402 -0.86 7.43 9.57
CA ARG A 402 -0.80 8.83 10.01
C ARG A 402 -1.42 9.09 11.38
N ASN A 403 -2.24 8.18 11.87
CA ASN A 403 -2.80 8.29 13.22
C ASN A 403 -1.79 7.97 14.32
N TYR A 404 -0.59 7.52 13.95
CA TYR A 404 0.46 7.09 14.87
C TYR A 404 1.76 7.86 14.60
N PRO A 405 2.13 8.82 15.46
CA PRO A 405 3.35 9.63 15.27
C PRO A 405 4.65 8.82 15.35
N GLU A 406 4.57 7.61 15.93
CA GLU A 406 5.68 6.67 15.96
C GLU A 406 6.00 6.05 14.59
N VAL A 407 5.05 6.06 13.64
CA VAL A 407 5.29 5.59 12.27
C VAL A 407 6.02 6.68 11.50
N LYS A 408 7.28 6.41 11.18
CA LYS A 408 8.19 7.35 10.49
C LYS A 408 8.32 7.08 8.99
N GLY A 409 7.61 6.08 8.46
CA GLY A 409 7.64 5.82 7.04
C GLY A 409 6.95 4.55 6.57
N SER A 410 6.97 4.38 5.26
CA SER A 410 6.36 3.24 4.55
C SER A 410 7.33 2.69 3.51
N LEU A 411 7.41 1.36 3.41
CA LEU A 411 8.16 0.64 2.38
C LEU A 411 7.22 -0.23 1.56
N PHE A 412 7.38 -0.25 0.24
CA PHE A 412 6.50 -1.00 -0.67
C PHE A 412 7.25 -2.21 -1.27
N TYR A 413 6.73 -3.39 -1.04
CA TYR A 413 7.23 -4.62 -1.65
C TYR A 413 6.36 -4.98 -2.84
N ASN A 414 6.82 -4.86 -4.08
CA ASN A 414 8.18 -4.62 -4.55
C ASN A 414 8.19 -3.74 -5.83
N TYR A 415 9.38 -3.53 -6.43
CA TYR A 415 9.52 -2.75 -7.67
C TYR A 415 8.62 -3.27 -8.80
N THR A 416 8.67 -4.56 -9.12
CA THR A 416 7.87 -5.15 -10.21
C THR A 416 6.38 -4.89 -10.02
N SER A 417 5.88 -4.91 -8.79
CA SER A 417 4.48 -4.63 -8.49
C SER A 417 4.11 -3.17 -8.78
N LEU A 418 4.98 -2.24 -8.44
CA LEU A 418 4.80 -0.82 -8.77
C LEU A 418 4.95 -0.58 -10.27
N ALA A 419 5.95 -1.16 -10.92
CA ALA A 419 6.20 -1.02 -12.35
C ALA A 419 4.99 -1.44 -13.18
N ASN A 420 4.36 -2.56 -12.81
CA ASN A 420 3.20 -3.12 -13.50
C ASN A 420 1.87 -2.43 -13.18
N SER A 421 1.82 -1.49 -12.20
CA SER A 421 0.59 -0.83 -11.78
C SER A 421 0.70 0.71 -11.80
N PRO A 422 0.43 1.36 -12.96
CA PRO A 422 0.36 2.82 -13.03
C PRO A 422 -0.64 3.42 -12.03
N ALA A 423 -1.75 2.72 -11.77
CA ALA A 423 -2.77 3.15 -10.80
C ALA A 423 -2.19 3.21 -9.38
N LEU A 424 -1.40 2.19 -8.98
CA LEU A 424 -0.77 2.15 -7.66
C LEU A 424 0.28 3.27 -7.51
N ARG A 425 1.13 3.49 -8.55
CA ARG A 425 2.09 4.59 -8.53
C ARG A 425 1.42 5.95 -8.40
N SER A 426 0.36 6.19 -9.17
CA SER A 426 -0.40 7.43 -9.10
C SER A 426 -1.06 7.64 -7.74
N LEU A 427 -1.58 6.56 -7.13
CA LEU A 427 -2.16 6.60 -5.79
C LEU A 427 -1.09 6.96 -4.75
N ILE A 428 0.04 6.26 -4.70
CA ILE A 428 1.13 6.52 -3.74
C ILE A 428 1.63 7.95 -3.92
N ARG A 429 1.90 8.38 -5.16
CA ARG A 429 2.31 9.76 -5.45
C ARG A 429 1.28 10.76 -4.95
N GLY A 430 0.00 10.55 -5.24
CA GLY A 430 -1.09 11.43 -4.82
C GLY A 430 -1.21 11.53 -3.30
N VAL A 431 -0.99 10.44 -2.55
CA VAL A 431 -0.95 10.47 -1.09
C VAL A 431 0.21 11.33 -0.61
N TYR A 432 1.42 11.11 -1.12
CA TYR A 432 2.59 11.89 -0.69
C TYR A 432 2.52 13.36 -1.11
N ASP A 433 2.03 13.68 -2.30
CA ASP A 433 1.86 15.08 -2.71
C ASP A 433 0.85 15.81 -1.80
N ARG A 434 -0.24 15.16 -1.36
CA ARG A 434 -1.16 15.72 -0.37
C ARG A 434 -0.48 15.96 0.98
N LEU A 435 0.35 15.02 1.43
CA LEU A 435 1.08 15.12 2.70
C LEU A 435 2.17 16.21 2.66
N ASP A 436 2.80 16.40 1.51
CA ASP A 436 3.78 17.45 1.28
C ASP A 436 3.12 18.83 1.04
N GLY A 437 1.79 18.93 1.16
CA GLY A 437 1.05 20.17 0.90
C GLY A 437 1.02 20.59 -0.57
N LYS A 438 1.42 19.70 -1.48
CA LYS A 438 1.38 19.96 -2.92
C LYS A 438 -0.06 19.82 -3.41
N THR A 439 -0.46 20.74 -4.28
CA THR A 439 -1.75 20.65 -4.95
C THR A 439 -1.77 19.45 -5.89
N VAL A 440 -2.62 18.47 -5.61
CA VAL A 440 -2.79 17.31 -6.52
C VAL A 440 -3.58 17.79 -7.73
N GLN A 441 -2.96 17.75 -8.90
CA GLN A 441 -3.61 18.06 -10.18
C GLN A 441 -4.56 16.91 -10.53
N VAL A 442 -5.85 17.09 -10.30
CA VAL A 442 -6.89 16.18 -10.76
C VAL A 442 -7.41 16.69 -12.09
N PRO A 443 -7.13 16.03 -13.23
CA PRO A 443 -7.60 16.50 -14.52
C PRO A 443 -9.12 16.50 -14.56
N LEU A 444 -9.69 17.53 -15.20
CA LEU A 444 -11.14 17.61 -15.41
C LEU A 444 -11.60 16.40 -16.25
N LYS A 445 -12.40 15.53 -15.67
CA LYS A 445 -12.96 14.33 -16.31
C LYS A 445 -14.44 14.22 -16.00
N VAL A 446 -15.27 14.17 -17.03
CA VAL A 446 -16.69 13.84 -16.90
C VAL A 446 -16.85 12.32 -17.07
N SER A 447 -17.21 11.64 -16.00
CA SER A 447 -17.34 10.18 -15.95
C SER A 447 -18.75 9.72 -16.27
N TRP A 448 -19.76 10.59 -15.98
CA TRP A 448 -21.16 10.29 -16.21
C TRP A 448 -21.92 11.52 -16.72
N PRO A 449 -22.54 11.45 -17.93
CA PRO A 449 -22.35 10.37 -18.88
C PRO A 449 -20.92 10.36 -19.44
N SER A 450 -20.38 9.16 -19.68
CA SER A 450 -19.00 9.01 -20.23
C SER A 450 -18.88 9.46 -21.70
N LYS A 451 -20.02 9.52 -22.39
CA LYS A 451 -20.17 9.99 -23.80
C LYS A 451 -21.51 10.67 -23.97
N ASP A 452 -21.74 11.30 -25.10
CA ASP A 452 -23.04 11.84 -25.47
C ASP A 452 -24.09 10.74 -25.54
N ILE A 453 -25.30 11.03 -25.04
CA ILE A 453 -26.38 10.04 -24.92
C ILE A 453 -27.73 10.61 -25.33
N THR A 454 -28.70 9.72 -25.57
CA THR A 454 -30.13 10.06 -25.71
C THR A 454 -30.89 9.41 -24.57
N THR A 455 -31.85 10.15 -23.97
CA THR A 455 -32.70 9.69 -22.87
C THR A 455 -34.10 10.29 -22.96
N SER A 456 -35.05 9.65 -22.32
CA SER A 456 -36.40 10.21 -22.11
C SER A 456 -36.56 10.92 -20.77
N TYR A 457 -35.57 10.89 -19.90
CA TYR A 457 -35.62 11.49 -18.57
C TYR A 457 -35.72 13.02 -18.66
N THR A 458 -36.44 13.59 -17.71
CA THR A 458 -36.55 15.06 -17.55
C THR A 458 -35.41 15.66 -16.73
N LYS A 459 -34.70 14.81 -15.97
CA LYS A 459 -33.53 15.16 -15.17
C LYS A 459 -32.42 14.14 -15.41
N TYR A 460 -31.18 14.57 -15.30
CA TYR A 460 -30.02 13.70 -15.44
C TYR A 460 -28.92 14.08 -14.46
N TYR A 461 -28.18 13.09 -13.98
CA TYR A 461 -27.08 13.33 -13.05
C TYR A 461 -25.77 13.39 -13.81
N LEU A 462 -25.03 14.50 -13.63
CA LEU A 462 -23.70 14.70 -14.19
C LEU A 462 -22.67 14.45 -13.11
N ALA A 463 -21.67 13.61 -13.36
CA ALA A 463 -20.64 13.31 -12.37
C ALA A 463 -19.25 13.21 -12.99
N GLY A 464 -18.23 13.48 -12.18
CA GLY A 464 -16.85 13.44 -12.63
C GLY A 464 -15.86 13.83 -11.54
N ALA A 465 -14.63 14.13 -11.97
CA ALA A 465 -13.55 14.62 -11.14
C ALA A 465 -12.93 15.88 -11.73
N SER A 466 -12.40 16.73 -10.89
CA SER A 466 -11.76 18.00 -11.26
C SER A 466 -10.74 18.39 -10.18
N ASP A 467 -9.81 19.26 -10.48
CA ASP A 467 -8.84 19.78 -9.51
C ASP A 467 -9.58 20.49 -8.35
N PRO A 468 -9.51 19.98 -7.11
CA PRO A 468 -10.25 20.58 -5.99
C PRO A 468 -9.79 21.98 -5.62
N SER A 469 -8.57 22.37 -5.97
CA SER A 469 -8.00 23.70 -5.69
C SER A 469 -8.52 24.81 -6.62
N LYS A 470 -9.20 24.42 -7.73
CA LYS A 470 -9.67 25.36 -8.76
C LYS A 470 -11.20 25.33 -8.86
N PRO A 471 -11.85 26.47 -9.09
CA PRO A 471 -13.29 26.48 -9.29
C PRO A 471 -13.69 25.69 -10.55
N LEU A 472 -14.77 24.90 -10.43
CA LEU A 472 -15.37 24.15 -11.54
C LEU A 472 -16.70 24.84 -11.91
N TYR A 473 -16.94 25.02 -13.20
CA TYR A 473 -18.20 25.57 -13.70
C TYR A 473 -18.87 24.58 -14.68
N ILE A 474 -20.19 24.55 -14.65
CA ILE A 474 -21.01 23.89 -15.68
C ILE A 474 -21.89 24.97 -16.31
N ASN A 475 -21.75 25.19 -17.61
CA ASN A 475 -22.42 26.26 -18.35
C ASN A 475 -22.29 27.63 -17.66
N GLY A 476 -21.09 27.95 -17.16
CA GLY A 476 -20.78 29.18 -16.46
C GLY A 476 -21.26 29.26 -15.01
N LYS A 477 -21.99 28.26 -14.51
CA LYS A 477 -22.46 28.21 -13.12
C LYS A 477 -21.48 27.44 -12.25
N LEU A 478 -21.06 28.02 -11.12
CA LEU A 478 -20.15 27.39 -10.16
C LEU A 478 -20.75 26.10 -9.57
N VAL A 479 -19.98 25.02 -9.58
CA VAL A 479 -20.34 23.74 -8.97
C VAL A 479 -19.96 23.78 -7.50
N THR A 480 -20.96 23.79 -6.62
CA THR A 480 -20.77 23.78 -5.16
C THR A 480 -20.83 22.39 -4.57
N SER A 481 -21.49 21.42 -5.22
CA SER A 481 -21.54 20.01 -4.82
C SER A 481 -20.31 19.27 -5.34
N ARG A 482 -19.17 19.53 -4.68
CA ARG A 482 -17.88 18.93 -5.01
C ARG A 482 -17.14 18.56 -3.74
N SER A 483 -16.59 17.34 -3.70
CA SER A 483 -15.78 16.86 -2.58
C SER A 483 -14.42 17.55 -2.53
N ARG A 484 -13.72 17.45 -1.39
CA ARG A 484 -12.35 17.95 -1.23
C ARG A 484 -11.32 17.23 -2.13
N LYS A 485 -11.64 16.02 -2.61
CA LYS A 485 -10.84 15.29 -3.60
C LYS A 485 -11.17 15.66 -5.04
N GLY A 486 -12.09 16.60 -5.24
CA GLY A 486 -12.46 17.09 -6.58
C GLY A 486 -13.55 16.31 -7.28
N TYR A 487 -14.14 15.30 -6.67
CA TYR A 487 -15.31 14.61 -7.24
C TYR A 487 -16.53 15.51 -7.17
N PHE A 488 -17.28 15.59 -8.27
CA PHE A 488 -18.50 16.37 -8.36
C PHE A 488 -19.67 15.52 -8.84
N GLY A 489 -20.89 15.94 -8.41
CA GLY A 489 -22.14 15.36 -8.86
C GLY A 489 -23.22 16.42 -8.89
N VAL A 490 -23.87 16.62 -10.04
CA VAL A 490 -24.88 17.67 -10.24
C VAL A 490 -26.09 17.09 -10.95
N LEU A 491 -27.28 17.24 -10.34
CA LEU A 491 -28.53 16.93 -10.98
C LEU A 491 -28.96 18.12 -11.85
N VAL A 492 -29.20 17.88 -13.13
CA VAL A 492 -29.62 18.89 -14.11
C VAL A 492 -31.00 18.57 -14.68
N ASP A 493 -31.79 19.62 -14.99
CA ASP A 493 -33.01 19.50 -15.75
C ASP A 493 -32.69 19.43 -17.25
N LEU A 494 -33.43 18.56 -17.98
CA LEU A 494 -33.29 18.40 -19.43
C LEU A 494 -34.51 18.97 -20.15
N GLN A 495 -34.27 19.88 -21.07
CA GLN A 495 -35.28 20.31 -22.05
C GLN A 495 -35.39 19.29 -23.18
N ASN A 496 -36.54 19.25 -23.88
CA ASN A 496 -36.67 18.42 -25.08
C ASN A 496 -35.63 18.82 -26.14
N GLY A 497 -35.02 17.85 -26.77
CA GLY A 497 -33.91 18.07 -27.70
C GLY A 497 -32.55 18.00 -27.03
N ALA A 498 -31.54 18.58 -27.66
CA ALA A 498 -30.14 18.54 -27.21
C ALA A 498 -29.90 19.49 -26.04
N ASN A 499 -29.36 18.97 -24.96
CA ASN A 499 -28.89 19.73 -23.79
C ASN A 499 -27.36 19.56 -23.71
N THR A 500 -26.62 20.61 -24.00
CA THR A 500 -25.14 20.58 -23.95
C THR A 500 -24.67 21.19 -22.65
N PHE A 501 -23.83 20.45 -21.95
CA PHE A 501 -23.18 20.84 -20.70
C PHE A 501 -21.69 21.07 -20.95
N ALA A 502 -21.24 22.29 -20.79
CA ALA A 502 -19.84 22.69 -20.90
C ALA A 502 -19.24 22.76 -19.50
N PHE A 503 -18.34 21.85 -19.21
CA PHE A 503 -17.55 21.80 -17.97
C PHE A 503 -16.27 22.60 -18.20
N THR A 504 -16.05 23.62 -17.38
CA THR A 504 -14.86 24.47 -17.48
C THR A 504 -14.16 24.57 -16.13
N GLN A 505 -12.88 24.36 -16.17
CA GLN A 505 -11.95 24.62 -15.08
C GLN A 505 -10.69 25.23 -15.70
N GLU A 506 -9.98 26.08 -14.99
CA GLU A 506 -8.79 26.77 -15.49
C GLU A 506 -7.91 25.88 -16.39
N GLY A 507 -7.83 26.23 -17.67
CA GLY A 507 -7.06 25.49 -18.68
C GLY A 507 -7.69 24.16 -19.17
N ALA A 508 -8.86 23.75 -18.66
CA ALA A 508 -9.53 22.53 -19.06
C ALA A 508 -10.99 22.79 -19.49
N TYR A 509 -11.40 22.07 -20.54
CA TYR A 509 -12.74 22.18 -21.12
C TYR A 509 -13.23 20.80 -21.59
N VAL A 510 -14.42 20.39 -21.15
CA VAL A 510 -15.07 19.14 -21.57
C VAL A 510 -16.53 19.41 -21.83
N THR A 511 -17.12 18.86 -22.88
CA THR A 511 -18.55 18.91 -23.16
C THR A 511 -19.20 17.55 -23.10
N ARG A 512 -20.49 17.55 -22.76
CA ARG A 512 -21.41 16.40 -22.90
C ARG A 512 -22.75 16.88 -23.39
N THR A 513 -23.28 16.19 -24.40
CA THR A 513 -24.62 16.44 -24.90
C THR A 513 -25.56 15.30 -24.50
N ILE A 514 -26.64 15.66 -23.87
CA ILE A 514 -27.72 14.73 -23.53
C ILE A 514 -28.95 15.14 -24.32
N THR A 515 -29.29 14.33 -25.31
CA THR A 515 -30.48 14.57 -26.13
C THR A 515 -31.69 13.96 -25.44
N ARG A 516 -32.61 14.81 -24.96
CA ARG A 516 -33.91 14.34 -24.46
C ARG A 516 -34.86 14.14 -25.63
N SER A 517 -35.22 12.88 -25.88
CA SER A 517 -36.32 12.58 -26.78
C SER A 517 -37.65 12.86 -26.07
N ALA A 518 -38.57 13.60 -26.70
CA ALA A 518 -39.93 13.67 -26.22
C ALA A 518 -40.50 12.23 -26.22
N GLY A 519 -40.84 11.73 -25.04
CA GLY A 519 -41.49 10.43 -24.94
C GLY A 519 -42.75 10.46 -25.81
N SER A 520 -42.91 9.46 -26.69
CA SER A 520 -44.17 9.33 -27.47
C SER A 520 -45.33 9.32 -26.48
N SER A 521 -46.24 10.27 -26.63
CA SER A 521 -47.42 10.39 -25.76
C SER A 521 -48.48 9.31 -26.03
N THR A 522 -48.25 8.39 -26.94
CA THR A 522 -49.09 7.23 -27.20
C THR A 522 -48.85 6.20 -26.08
N ALA A 523 -49.82 6.06 -25.21
CA ALA A 523 -49.83 5.05 -24.15
C ALA A 523 -49.68 3.66 -24.79
N THR A 524 -48.52 3.05 -24.64
CA THR A 524 -48.21 1.73 -25.19
C THR A 524 -48.84 0.67 -24.28
N LYS A 525 -49.69 -0.18 -24.84
CA LYS A 525 -50.28 -1.31 -24.12
C LYS A 525 -49.23 -2.42 -23.96
N MET A 526 -49.09 -2.91 -22.77
CA MET A 526 -48.15 -4.01 -22.44
C MET A 526 -48.86 -5.36 -22.72
N SER A 527 -48.10 -6.34 -23.16
CA SER A 527 -48.59 -7.70 -23.43
C SER A 527 -48.74 -8.52 -22.15
N LYS A 528 -48.06 -8.14 -21.08
CA LYS A 528 -48.05 -8.81 -19.78
C LYS A 528 -48.08 -7.81 -18.64
N ALA A 529 -48.56 -8.26 -17.47
CA ALA A 529 -48.48 -7.51 -16.21
C ALA A 529 -47.10 -7.75 -15.58
N GLU A 530 -46.07 -7.03 -16.03
CA GLU A 530 -44.72 -7.14 -15.54
C GLU A 530 -44.01 -5.79 -15.48
N ILE A 531 -42.99 -5.67 -14.66
CA ILE A 531 -42.10 -4.51 -14.66
C ILE A 531 -41.11 -4.64 -15.83
N ILE A 532 -40.93 -3.57 -16.61
CA ILE A 532 -39.98 -3.55 -17.71
C ILE A 532 -38.57 -3.42 -17.11
N ALA A 533 -37.78 -4.49 -17.12
CA ALA A 533 -36.43 -4.53 -16.51
C ALA A 533 -35.51 -3.42 -17.05
N SER A 534 -35.55 -3.10 -18.34
CA SER A 534 -34.76 -2.02 -18.95
C SER A 534 -35.20 -0.60 -18.55
N SER A 535 -36.33 -0.45 -17.85
CA SER A 535 -36.85 0.83 -17.38
C SER A 535 -36.52 1.14 -15.93
N VAL A 536 -35.94 0.19 -15.21
CA VAL A 536 -35.59 0.36 -13.81
C VAL A 536 -34.50 1.42 -13.68
N PHE A 537 -34.64 2.33 -12.74
CA PHE A 537 -33.60 3.32 -12.39
C PHE A 537 -33.37 3.28 -10.87
N PRO A 538 -32.12 3.27 -10.47
CA PRO A 538 -30.88 3.38 -11.23
C PRO A 538 -30.47 2.09 -11.95
N GLN A 539 -29.76 2.23 -13.06
CA GLN A 539 -29.15 1.13 -13.83
C GLN A 539 -27.63 1.02 -13.63
N SER A 540 -27.06 1.89 -12.81
CA SER A 540 -25.63 1.90 -12.48
C SER A 540 -25.43 2.30 -11.03
N GLN A 541 -24.24 2.11 -10.52
CA GLN A 541 -23.88 2.54 -9.17
C GLN A 541 -24.03 4.06 -9.04
N GLU A 542 -24.78 4.48 -8.03
CA GLU A 542 -25.06 5.87 -7.72
C GLU A 542 -24.49 6.23 -6.34
N TYR A 543 -23.79 7.34 -6.25
CA TYR A 543 -23.24 7.89 -5.00
C TYR A 543 -24.06 9.10 -4.55
N ARG A 544 -24.48 9.10 -3.30
CA ARG A 544 -25.30 10.17 -2.70
C ARG A 544 -24.84 10.50 -1.29
N MET A 545 -24.98 11.78 -0.93
CA MET A 545 -24.72 12.24 0.45
C MET A 545 -25.89 11.90 1.37
N PRO A 546 -25.65 11.71 2.69
CA PRO A 546 -26.72 11.67 3.68
C PRO A 546 -27.63 12.89 3.55
N GLY A 547 -28.96 12.65 3.58
CA GLY A 547 -29.98 13.69 3.42
C GLY A 547 -30.35 14.01 1.98
N GLU A 548 -29.55 13.62 0.97
CA GLU A 548 -29.96 13.77 -0.44
C GLU A 548 -31.11 12.84 -0.79
N LYS A 549 -31.84 13.21 -1.86
CA LYS A 549 -32.94 12.41 -2.40
C LYS A 549 -32.54 11.79 -3.74
N ILE A 550 -32.87 10.53 -3.92
CA ILE A 550 -32.83 9.85 -5.22
C ILE A 550 -34.22 9.40 -5.61
N THR A 551 -34.61 9.66 -6.87
CA THR A 551 -35.89 9.17 -7.41
C THR A 551 -35.67 7.78 -8.01
N LEU A 552 -36.18 6.77 -7.35
CA LEU A 552 -36.23 5.40 -7.87
C LEU A 552 -37.39 5.29 -8.83
N SER A 553 -37.23 4.63 -9.99
CA SER A 553 -38.30 4.53 -10.98
C SER A 553 -38.27 3.22 -11.75
N CYS A 554 -39.45 2.82 -12.23
CA CYS A 554 -39.62 1.73 -13.19
C CYS A 554 -40.87 1.96 -14.04
N GLN A 555 -41.01 1.19 -15.11
CA GLN A 555 -42.21 1.16 -15.92
C GLN A 555 -42.95 -0.17 -15.71
N ALA A 556 -44.24 -0.05 -15.47
CA ALA A 556 -45.14 -1.17 -15.24
C ALA A 556 -46.55 -0.82 -15.77
N PRO A 557 -47.52 -1.75 -15.80
CA PRO A 557 -48.90 -1.43 -16.11
C PRO A 557 -49.50 -0.37 -15.17
N ALA A 558 -50.17 0.62 -15.69
CA ALA A 558 -50.73 1.75 -14.93
C ALA A 558 -51.69 1.33 -13.81
N GLY A 559 -52.35 0.19 -13.96
CA GLY A 559 -53.22 -0.40 -12.92
C GLY A 559 -52.51 -1.29 -11.90
N ALA A 560 -51.20 -1.43 -11.99
CA ALA A 560 -50.43 -2.25 -11.07
C ALA A 560 -50.19 -1.54 -9.73
N GLN A 561 -50.00 -2.33 -8.68
CA GLN A 561 -49.47 -1.89 -7.41
C GLN A 561 -47.95 -2.18 -7.45
N VAL A 562 -47.12 -1.16 -7.44
CA VAL A 562 -45.66 -1.31 -7.55
C VAL A 562 -45.00 -0.88 -6.25
N THR A 563 -44.11 -1.71 -5.76
CA THR A 563 -43.31 -1.40 -4.59
C THR A 563 -41.80 -1.43 -4.91
N VAL A 564 -41.01 -0.76 -4.09
CA VAL A 564 -39.55 -0.84 -4.12
C VAL A 564 -39.01 -1.12 -2.73
N LYS A 565 -38.14 -2.14 -2.61
CA LYS A 565 -37.42 -2.47 -1.36
C LYS A 565 -36.00 -1.95 -1.44
N ILE A 566 -35.58 -1.14 -0.46
CA ILE A 566 -34.26 -0.54 -0.37
C ILE A 566 -33.88 -0.30 1.09
N GLY A 567 -32.65 -0.51 1.46
CA GLY A 567 -32.18 -0.35 2.84
C GLY A 567 -32.96 -1.24 3.82
N GLY A 568 -33.37 -2.41 3.39
CA GLY A 568 -34.17 -3.37 4.18
C GLY A 568 -35.64 -3.05 4.33
N LYS A 569 -36.16 -1.91 3.80
CA LYS A 569 -37.56 -1.45 3.90
C LYS A 569 -38.24 -1.42 2.54
N THR A 570 -39.56 -1.71 2.51
CA THR A 570 -40.38 -1.68 1.31
C THR A 570 -41.23 -0.41 1.29
N TYR A 571 -41.32 0.22 0.13
CA TYR A 571 -42.03 1.48 -0.09
C TYR A 571 -42.97 1.36 -1.30
N ASN A 572 -44.17 1.92 -1.20
CA ASN A 572 -45.08 2.00 -2.33
C ASN A 572 -44.63 3.06 -3.33
N MET A 573 -44.64 2.72 -4.60
CA MET A 573 -44.31 3.65 -5.69
C MET A 573 -45.61 4.28 -6.23
N THR A 574 -45.52 5.50 -6.72
CA THR A 574 -46.64 6.24 -7.27
C THR A 574 -46.46 6.51 -8.77
N THR A 575 -47.56 6.60 -9.49
CA THR A 575 -47.59 7.02 -10.90
C THR A 575 -48.53 8.20 -11.09
N SER A 576 -48.14 9.12 -11.98
CA SER A 576 -49.03 10.22 -12.42
C SER A 576 -49.91 9.84 -13.63
N SER A 577 -49.78 8.60 -14.13
CA SER A 577 -50.60 8.13 -15.24
C SER A 577 -52.07 8.04 -14.83
N LYS A 578 -52.95 8.66 -15.62
CA LYS A 578 -54.39 8.55 -15.48
C LYS A 578 -54.98 7.36 -16.26
N SER A 579 -54.16 6.66 -17.06
CA SER A 579 -54.56 5.47 -17.79
C SER A 579 -54.59 4.28 -16.83
N GLY A 580 -55.59 3.43 -16.92
CA GLY A 580 -55.70 2.19 -16.13
C GLY A 580 -55.30 0.95 -16.93
N GLY A 581 -55.36 -0.21 -16.28
CA GLY A 581 -55.11 -1.50 -16.91
C GLY A 581 -53.66 -1.73 -17.37
N LEU A 582 -53.48 -2.41 -18.52
CA LEU A 582 -52.19 -2.80 -19.05
C LEU A 582 -51.43 -1.69 -19.81
N TYR A 583 -51.86 -0.45 -19.75
CA TYR A 583 -51.10 0.64 -20.36
C TYR A 583 -49.82 0.93 -19.56
N ARG A 584 -48.73 1.15 -20.29
CA ARG A 584 -47.43 1.43 -19.68
C ARG A 584 -47.46 2.75 -18.91
N ALA A 585 -47.03 2.70 -17.65
CA ALA A 585 -46.90 3.87 -16.80
C ALA A 585 -45.53 3.87 -16.09
N THR A 586 -45.00 5.05 -15.79
CA THR A 586 -43.82 5.19 -14.97
C THR A 586 -44.21 5.35 -13.51
N PHE A 587 -43.69 4.48 -12.67
CA PHE A 587 -43.82 4.54 -11.22
C PHE A 587 -42.53 5.13 -10.62
N THR A 588 -42.70 5.94 -9.58
CA THR A 588 -41.60 6.63 -8.93
C THR A 588 -41.72 6.59 -7.41
N TYR A 589 -40.56 6.58 -6.75
CA TYR A 589 -40.44 6.80 -5.31
C TYR A 589 -39.22 7.68 -5.02
N SER A 590 -39.39 8.74 -4.22
CA SER A 590 -38.29 9.61 -3.81
C SER A 590 -37.72 9.09 -2.50
N TYR A 591 -36.57 8.40 -2.57
CA TYR A 591 -35.88 7.88 -1.41
C TYR A 591 -34.90 8.92 -0.87
N THR A 592 -34.97 9.21 0.43
CA THR A 592 -34.00 10.09 1.11
C THR A 592 -32.90 9.22 1.71
N ILE A 593 -31.66 9.54 1.38
CA ILE A 593 -30.50 8.84 1.92
C ILE A 593 -30.45 9.05 3.43
N PRO A 594 -30.41 7.97 4.23
CA PRO A 594 -30.38 8.08 5.69
C PRO A 594 -29.22 8.92 6.20
N SER A 595 -29.43 9.65 7.29
CA SER A 595 -28.35 10.31 8.03
C SER A 595 -27.40 9.28 8.63
N TYR A 596 -26.13 9.62 8.69
CA TYR A 596 -25.09 8.79 9.28
C TYR A 596 -24.23 9.64 10.21
N THR A 597 -24.05 9.18 11.45
CA THR A 597 -23.29 9.89 12.50
C THR A 597 -22.01 9.19 12.91
N GLY A 598 -21.69 8.06 12.29
CA GLY A 598 -20.46 7.30 12.57
C GLY A 598 -19.24 7.82 11.83
N THR A 599 -18.14 7.08 11.92
CA THR A 599 -16.92 7.37 11.16
C THR A 599 -17.22 7.41 9.67
N PRO A 600 -16.79 8.45 8.93
CA PRO A 600 -17.04 8.57 7.51
C PRO A 600 -16.60 7.34 6.71
N ARG A 601 -17.51 6.76 5.97
CA ARG A 601 -17.29 5.57 5.12
C ARG A 601 -18.34 5.47 4.04
N VAL A 602 -18.04 4.73 2.98
CA VAL A 602 -19.08 4.32 2.01
C VAL A 602 -19.94 3.23 2.66
N ILE A 603 -21.26 3.47 2.68
CA ILE A 603 -22.24 2.49 3.17
C ILE A 603 -23.06 2.00 1.99
N ASP A 604 -23.00 0.70 1.73
CA ASP A 604 -23.84 0.06 0.72
C ASP A 604 -25.25 -0.14 1.30
N LEU A 605 -26.26 0.46 0.66
CA LEU A 605 -27.67 0.30 1.00
C LEU A 605 -28.33 -0.89 0.28
N GLY A 606 -27.56 -1.59 -0.54
CA GLY A 606 -28.02 -2.71 -1.35
C GLY A 606 -28.75 -2.28 -2.62
N ALA A 607 -29.04 -3.24 -3.49
CA ALA A 607 -29.82 -3.02 -4.71
C ALA A 607 -31.30 -2.72 -4.39
N PRO A 608 -31.93 -1.69 -5.02
CA PRO A 608 -33.39 -1.57 -4.95
C PRO A 608 -34.04 -2.73 -5.68
N VAL A 609 -34.97 -3.40 -5.00
CA VAL A 609 -35.78 -4.51 -5.55
C VAL A 609 -37.19 -3.98 -5.85
N TYR A 610 -37.61 -4.12 -7.08
CA TYR A 610 -38.95 -3.65 -7.56
C TYR A 610 -39.88 -4.85 -7.70
N THR A 611 -41.08 -4.74 -7.17
CA THR A 611 -42.13 -5.76 -7.22
C THR A 611 -43.49 -5.16 -7.57
#